data_4a82fae08491ae99a1ea30b47fc9301d
#
_entry.id   4a82fae08491ae99a1ea30b47fc9301d
#
_cell.length_a   1.000
_cell.length_b   1.000
_cell.length_c   1.000
_cell.angle_alpha   90.00
_cell.angle_beta   90.00
_cell.angle_gamma   90.00
#
_symmetry.space_group_name_H-M   'P 1'
#
loop_
_entity.id
_entity.type
_entity.pdbx_description
1 polymer ?
#
loop_
_entity_poly.entity_id
_entity_poly.type
_entity_poly.pdbx_seq_one_letter_code
_entity_poly.pdbx_strand_id
1 'polypeptide(L)'
;MTDGPSYGFDTLQIHAGARPDPATGARQTPIYQTTAYVFRDAEHAAALFNLQEVGFIYSRLTNPTVSVLQERVATLEGGVGAVCCSSGHAAQIMALFPLMAPGRNVVVSTRLYGGSITQFSQTIKRFGWSATFVDFDETDAIKAAINDDTRAIFCESIANPGGYITDLDAISAIADAAGIPLIVDNTSATPYLCRPIEHGATLVVHSMTKYLTGNGTVTGGVVVDSGKFDWSASDKFPSLSAAEPAYHGLKFHETFGPLAFTFHGIAIGLRDLGMTLNPQAAHYTLMGIE
;
A
#
# COMPACT_ATOMS: atom_id res chain seq x y z
N MET A 1 7.67 -16.59 13.16
CA MET A 1 6.88 -16.02 14.30
C MET A 1 7.89 -15.66 15.37
N THR A 2 8.07 -14.38 15.66
CA THR A 2 9.05 -13.91 16.64
C THR A 2 8.39 -13.98 18.02
N ASP A 3 8.96 -14.78 18.93
CA ASP A 3 8.62 -14.82 20.35
C ASP A 3 9.00 -13.52 21.11
N GLY A 4 8.70 -12.38 20.51
CA GLY A 4 8.87 -11.07 21.12
C GLY A 4 7.63 -10.65 21.92
N PRO A 5 7.77 -9.69 22.85
CA PRO A 5 6.64 -9.19 23.61
C PRO A 5 5.58 -8.59 22.70
N SER A 6 4.31 -8.97 22.87
CA SER A 6 3.17 -8.36 22.21
C SER A 6 2.93 -6.98 22.83
N TYR A 7 3.02 -5.92 22.03
CA TYR A 7 2.75 -4.55 22.45
C TYR A 7 1.32 -4.12 22.11
N GLY A 8 0.69 -3.34 22.99
CA GLY A 8 -0.60 -2.72 22.72
C GLY A 8 -0.52 -1.63 21.64
N PHE A 9 -1.67 -1.25 21.06
CA PHE A 9 -1.79 -0.29 19.96
C PHE A 9 -1.09 1.03 20.28
N ASP A 10 -1.32 1.61 21.46
CA ASP A 10 -0.72 2.89 21.88
C ASP A 10 0.82 2.83 21.92
N THR A 11 1.38 1.69 22.35
CA THR A 11 2.83 1.48 22.31
C THR A 11 3.35 1.39 20.89
N LEU A 12 2.62 0.71 19.99
CA LEU A 12 2.98 0.58 18.57
C LEU A 12 2.90 1.92 17.84
N GLN A 13 1.92 2.77 18.18
CA GLN A 13 1.82 4.13 17.61
C GLN A 13 3.10 4.94 17.79
N ILE A 14 3.77 4.78 18.94
CA ILE A 14 4.99 5.53 19.30
C ILE A 14 6.25 4.82 18.81
N HIS A 15 6.30 3.49 18.93
CA HIS A 15 7.56 2.75 18.85
C HIS A 15 7.74 1.88 17.60
N ALA A 16 6.67 1.47 16.90
CA ALA A 16 6.82 0.62 15.73
C ALA A 16 7.68 1.29 14.66
N GLY A 17 8.67 0.55 14.15
CA GLY A 17 9.64 1.02 13.16
C GLY A 17 10.71 1.98 13.70
N ALA A 18 10.49 2.61 14.87
CA ALA A 18 11.42 3.58 15.43
C ALA A 18 12.54 2.88 16.22
N ARG A 19 13.78 3.26 15.91
CA ARG A 19 14.97 2.85 16.64
C ARG A 19 15.81 4.09 16.93
N PRO A 20 16.54 4.15 18.06
CA PRO A 20 17.48 5.24 18.30
C PRO A 20 18.47 5.34 17.12
N ASP A 21 18.75 6.55 16.67
CA ASP A 21 19.73 6.78 15.60
C ASP A 21 21.09 6.20 15.99
N PRO A 22 21.70 5.33 15.17
CA PRO A 22 22.92 4.64 15.57
C PRO A 22 24.14 5.54 15.67
N ALA A 23 24.13 6.71 15.04
CA ALA A 23 25.26 7.64 15.08
C ALA A 23 25.21 8.60 16.27
N THR A 24 24.02 9.04 16.67
CA THR A 24 23.81 10.08 17.67
C THR A 24 23.04 9.64 18.90
N GLY A 25 22.34 8.49 18.82
CA GLY A 25 21.41 8.04 19.85
C GLY A 25 20.11 8.85 19.89
N ALA A 26 19.83 9.69 18.86
CA ALA A 26 18.61 10.49 18.81
C ALA A 26 17.37 9.60 18.92
N ARG A 27 16.47 9.95 19.84
CA ARG A 27 15.24 9.19 20.10
C ARG A 27 14.20 9.37 18.99
N GLN A 28 14.03 10.61 18.55
CA GLN A 28 13.16 10.93 17.42
C GLN A 28 13.84 10.57 16.11
N THR A 29 13.09 9.98 15.18
CA THR A 29 13.62 9.63 13.85
C THR A 29 14.15 10.87 13.13
N PRO A 30 15.45 10.94 12.76
CA PRO A 30 16.00 12.05 12.00
C PRO A 30 15.34 12.23 10.64
N ILE A 31 15.29 13.46 10.15
CA ILE A 31 14.84 13.73 8.77
C ILE A 31 16.05 13.58 7.84
N TYR A 32 16.10 12.47 7.10
CA TYR A 32 17.15 12.22 6.11
C TYR A 32 16.84 12.95 4.80
N GLN A 33 17.11 14.25 4.78
CA GLN A 33 16.87 15.11 3.61
C GLN A 33 18.05 14.99 2.63
N THR A 34 18.11 13.86 1.95
CA THR A 34 19.12 13.54 0.92
C THR A 34 18.47 12.82 -0.27
N THR A 35 19.09 12.92 -1.44
CA THR A 35 18.64 12.22 -2.64
C THR A 35 19.29 10.85 -2.80
N ALA A 36 20.57 10.70 -2.45
CA ALA A 36 21.36 9.52 -2.71
C ALA A 36 22.20 9.13 -1.50
N TYR A 37 22.66 7.88 -1.51
CA TYR A 37 23.46 7.26 -0.45
C TYR A 37 24.75 6.69 -1.03
N VAL A 38 25.83 6.71 -0.23
CA VAL A 38 27.13 6.20 -0.63
C VAL A 38 27.16 4.68 -0.43
N PHE A 39 27.64 3.96 -1.42
CA PHE A 39 27.88 2.52 -1.34
C PHE A 39 29.25 2.21 -0.73
N ARG A 40 29.39 1.04 -0.12
CA ARG A 40 30.69 0.57 0.41
C ARG A 40 31.69 0.33 -0.73
N ASP A 41 31.22 -0.30 -1.80
CA ASP A 41 31.96 -0.70 -2.99
C ASP A 41 31.01 -1.00 -4.16
N ALA A 42 31.53 -1.42 -5.29
CA ALA A 42 30.76 -1.76 -6.49
C ALA A 42 29.91 -3.02 -6.32
N GLU A 43 30.36 -3.99 -5.54
CA GLU A 43 29.61 -5.24 -5.28
C GLU A 43 28.38 -4.95 -4.41
N HIS A 44 28.52 -4.13 -3.38
CA HIS A 44 27.40 -3.66 -2.57
C HIS A 44 26.38 -2.88 -3.41
N ALA A 45 26.85 -1.99 -4.29
CA ALA A 45 25.95 -1.27 -5.20
C ALA A 45 25.18 -2.27 -6.08
N ALA A 46 25.85 -3.24 -6.70
CA ALA A 46 25.22 -4.26 -7.54
C ALA A 46 24.19 -5.09 -6.77
N ALA A 47 24.50 -5.51 -5.54
CA ALA A 47 23.59 -6.27 -4.69
C ALA A 47 22.29 -5.51 -4.37
N LEU A 48 22.41 -4.20 -4.04
CA LEU A 48 21.26 -3.34 -3.79
C LEU A 48 20.39 -3.14 -5.04
N PHE A 49 21.00 -2.84 -6.19
CA PHE A 49 20.26 -2.64 -7.45
C PHE A 49 19.60 -3.93 -7.96
N ASN A 50 20.16 -5.08 -7.66
CA ASN A 50 19.60 -6.39 -8.01
C ASN A 50 18.63 -6.96 -6.95
N LEU A 51 18.29 -6.18 -5.92
CA LEU A 51 17.41 -6.60 -4.81
C LEU A 51 17.91 -7.83 -4.04
N GLN A 52 19.22 -8.07 -4.04
CA GLN A 52 19.89 -9.13 -3.29
C GLN A 52 20.23 -8.71 -1.85
N GLU A 53 20.35 -7.40 -1.61
CA GLU A 53 20.51 -6.78 -0.30
C GLU A 53 19.47 -5.67 -0.13
N VAL A 54 18.97 -5.50 1.10
CA VAL A 54 18.04 -4.39 1.43
C VAL A 54 18.84 -3.22 1.95
N GLY A 55 18.61 -2.03 1.38
CA GLY A 55 19.30 -0.82 1.80
C GLY A 55 18.82 0.43 1.11
N PHE A 56 19.57 1.53 1.31
CA PHE A 56 19.22 2.83 0.77
C PHE A 56 20.09 3.14 -0.46
N ILE A 57 19.44 3.42 -1.58
CA ILE A 57 20.08 3.77 -2.85
C ILE A 57 19.79 5.22 -3.20
N TYR A 58 18.51 5.55 -3.25
CA TYR A 58 18.00 6.82 -3.72
C TYR A 58 16.63 7.09 -3.08
N SER A 59 16.41 8.31 -2.58
CA SER A 59 15.23 8.63 -1.77
C SER A 59 13.89 8.56 -2.52
N ARG A 60 13.89 8.43 -3.83
CA ARG A 60 12.68 8.11 -4.59
C ARG A 60 12.15 6.71 -4.26
N LEU A 61 13.04 5.73 -4.01
CA LEU A 61 12.71 4.34 -3.71
C LEU A 61 12.62 4.09 -2.21
N THR A 62 13.73 4.42 -1.51
CA THR A 62 13.88 4.15 -0.08
C THR A 62 14.55 5.33 0.63
N ASN A 63 14.06 5.67 1.82
CA ASN A 63 14.60 6.73 2.66
C ASN A 63 14.41 6.33 4.13
N PRO A 64 15.41 6.49 5.02
CA PRO A 64 15.30 6.02 6.41
C PRO A 64 14.09 6.60 7.16
N THR A 65 13.78 7.90 6.99
CA THR A 65 12.62 8.52 7.63
C THR A 65 11.30 7.93 7.12
N VAL A 66 11.19 7.73 5.79
CA VAL A 66 10.01 7.14 5.17
C VAL A 66 9.86 5.68 5.56
N SER A 67 10.96 4.92 5.68
CA SER A 67 10.93 3.51 6.09
C SER A 67 10.36 3.31 7.50
N VAL A 68 10.67 4.20 8.44
CA VAL A 68 10.06 4.17 9.79
C VAL A 68 8.55 4.35 9.70
N LEU A 69 8.07 5.28 8.88
CA LEU A 69 6.63 5.49 8.68
C LEU A 69 5.97 4.28 8.01
N GLN A 70 6.61 3.67 7.00
CA GLN A 70 6.12 2.46 6.34
C GLN A 70 5.94 1.32 7.34
N GLU A 71 6.97 1.05 8.16
CA GLU A 71 6.92 0.01 9.19
C GLU A 71 5.85 0.30 10.25
N ARG A 72 5.72 1.56 10.69
CA ARG A 72 4.72 1.97 11.67
C ARG A 72 3.30 1.75 11.18
N VAL A 73 2.96 2.26 9.99
CA VAL A 73 1.60 2.12 9.45
C VAL A 73 1.28 0.66 9.12
N ALA A 74 2.24 -0.09 8.56
CA ALA A 74 2.07 -1.51 8.33
C ALA A 74 1.76 -2.26 9.63
N THR A 75 2.52 -1.99 10.70
CA THR A 75 2.32 -2.62 12.02
C THR A 75 0.95 -2.26 12.61
N LEU A 76 0.53 -1.01 12.53
CA LEU A 76 -0.75 -0.56 13.08
C LEU A 76 -1.94 -1.17 12.35
N GLU A 77 -1.86 -1.36 11.04
CA GLU A 77 -2.88 -2.04 10.24
C GLU A 77 -2.82 -3.57 10.35
N GLY A 78 -1.74 -4.14 10.92
CA GLY A 78 -1.54 -5.59 10.96
C GLY A 78 -1.03 -6.18 9.65
N GLY A 79 -0.43 -5.37 8.78
CA GLY A 79 0.20 -5.77 7.53
C GLY A 79 1.66 -6.18 7.69
N VAL A 80 2.24 -6.74 6.61
CA VAL A 80 3.64 -7.19 6.57
C VAL A 80 4.59 -6.13 6.00
N GLY A 81 4.06 -5.17 5.26
CA GLY A 81 4.83 -4.10 4.63
C GLY A 81 3.94 -2.98 4.11
N ALA A 82 4.56 -1.85 3.75
CA ALA A 82 3.84 -0.71 3.20
C ALA A 82 4.68 0.07 2.17
N VAL A 83 3.99 0.76 1.27
CA VAL A 83 4.58 1.66 0.28
C VAL A 83 3.99 3.05 0.49
N CYS A 84 4.82 4.01 0.93
CA CYS A 84 4.40 5.40 1.10
C CYS A 84 4.47 6.16 -0.23
N CYS A 85 3.41 6.96 -0.48
CA CYS A 85 3.23 7.74 -1.71
C CYS A 85 2.96 9.22 -1.40
N SER A 86 3.01 10.06 -2.42
CA SER A 86 2.83 11.51 -2.31
C SER A 86 1.40 11.95 -1.93
N SER A 87 0.40 11.10 -2.10
CA SER A 87 -1.01 11.39 -1.79
C SER A 87 -1.86 10.12 -1.74
N GLY A 88 -3.09 10.21 -1.20
CA GLY A 88 -4.04 9.10 -1.23
C GLY A 88 -4.38 8.61 -2.64
N HIS A 89 -4.56 9.52 -3.61
CA HIS A 89 -4.78 9.13 -5.01
C HIS A 89 -3.57 8.44 -5.64
N ALA A 90 -2.34 8.87 -5.28
CA ALA A 90 -1.13 8.16 -5.68
C ALA A 90 -1.09 6.75 -5.10
N ALA A 91 -1.53 6.58 -3.85
CA ALA A 91 -1.62 5.26 -3.21
C ALA A 91 -2.68 4.36 -3.89
N GLN A 92 -3.84 4.91 -4.30
CA GLN A 92 -4.84 4.14 -5.08
C GLN A 92 -4.26 3.65 -6.42
N ILE A 93 -3.54 4.50 -7.15
CA ILE A 93 -2.83 4.07 -8.38
C ILE A 93 -1.75 3.05 -8.07
N MET A 94 -0.97 3.24 -7.00
CA MET A 94 0.08 2.30 -6.57
C MET A 94 -0.49 0.92 -6.23
N ALA A 95 -1.65 0.87 -5.56
CA ALA A 95 -2.34 -0.38 -5.23
C ALA A 95 -2.81 -1.12 -6.49
N LEU A 96 -3.27 -0.40 -7.51
CA LEU A 96 -3.77 -0.98 -8.74
C LEU A 96 -2.67 -1.30 -9.77
N PHE A 97 -1.56 -0.58 -9.77
CA PHE A 97 -0.56 -0.63 -10.81
C PHE A 97 -0.03 -2.05 -11.11
N PRO A 98 0.36 -2.89 -10.11
CA PRO A 98 0.79 -4.26 -10.38
C PRO A 98 -0.33 -5.22 -10.76
N LEU A 99 -1.58 -4.85 -10.53
CA LEU A 99 -2.75 -5.70 -10.74
C LEU A 99 -3.37 -5.50 -12.13
N MET A 100 -3.24 -4.30 -12.67
CA MET A 100 -3.98 -3.84 -13.84
C MET A 100 -3.10 -3.83 -15.09
N ALA A 101 -3.72 -4.11 -16.23
CA ALA A 101 -3.18 -3.93 -17.58
C ALA A 101 -4.29 -3.36 -18.48
N PRO A 102 -3.98 -2.85 -19.68
CA PRO A 102 -5.00 -2.43 -20.65
C PRO A 102 -6.06 -3.51 -20.86
N GLY A 103 -7.34 -3.12 -20.81
CA GLY A 103 -8.50 -4.01 -20.90
C GLY A 103 -8.95 -4.61 -19.58
N ARG A 104 -8.23 -4.42 -18.47
CA ARG A 104 -8.62 -4.95 -17.15
C ARG A 104 -9.59 -4.03 -16.41
N ASN A 105 -10.36 -4.65 -15.51
CA ASN A 105 -11.45 -4.03 -14.77
C ASN A 105 -11.21 -4.10 -13.25
N VAL A 106 -11.73 -3.11 -12.53
CA VAL A 106 -11.89 -3.13 -11.07
C VAL A 106 -13.36 -2.91 -10.72
N VAL A 107 -13.91 -3.71 -9.81
CA VAL A 107 -15.26 -3.49 -9.26
C VAL A 107 -15.13 -2.53 -8.09
N VAL A 108 -15.86 -1.43 -8.12
CA VAL A 108 -15.75 -0.34 -7.14
C VAL A 108 -17.10 0.02 -6.53
N SER A 109 -17.11 0.38 -5.25
CA SER A 109 -18.30 0.90 -4.59
C SER A 109 -18.78 2.20 -5.23
N THR A 110 -20.08 2.41 -5.32
CA THR A 110 -20.68 3.71 -5.67
C THR A 110 -20.51 4.75 -4.56
N ARG A 111 -20.20 4.33 -3.34
CA ARG A 111 -20.05 5.16 -2.14
C ARG A 111 -18.57 5.41 -1.86
N LEU A 112 -17.98 6.31 -2.62
CA LEU A 112 -16.57 6.70 -2.52
C LEU A 112 -16.45 8.23 -2.44
N TYR A 113 -15.28 8.67 -1.98
CA TYR A 113 -14.85 10.05 -2.11
C TYR A 113 -14.97 10.55 -3.55
N GLY A 114 -15.50 11.76 -3.75
CA GLY A 114 -15.78 12.30 -5.09
C GLY A 114 -14.55 12.32 -6.02
N GLY A 115 -13.35 12.57 -5.47
CA GLY A 115 -12.10 12.47 -6.22
C GLY A 115 -11.80 11.03 -6.68
N SER A 116 -12.08 10.04 -5.83
CA SER A 116 -11.92 8.62 -6.19
C SER A 116 -12.92 8.20 -7.26
N ILE A 117 -14.19 8.66 -7.18
CA ILE A 117 -15.18 8.44 -8.24
C ILE A 117 -14.64 8.97 -9.58
N THR A 118 -14.08 10.19 -9.60
CA THR A 118 -13.49 10.77 -10.82
C THR A 118 -12.28 9.97 -11.29
N GLN A 119 -11.39 9.56 -10.38
CA GLN A 119 -10.20 8.78 -10.72
C GLN A 119 -10.59 7.45 -11.38
N PHE A 120 -11.52 6.70 -10.78
CA PHE A 120 -12.00 5.41 -11.30
C PHE A 120 -12.87 5.56 -12.56
N SER A 121 -13.72 6.60 -12.66
CA SER A 121 -14.61 6.75 -13.82
C SER A 121 -13.93 7.36 -15.04
N GLN A 122 -12.87 8.17 -14.87
CA GLN A 122 -12.26 8.94 -15.95
C GLN A 122 -10.75 8.73 -16.08
N THR A 123 -9.98 8.88 -14.99
CA THR A 123 -8.52 8.96 -15.07
C THR A 123 -7.91 7.63 -15.48
N ILE A 124 -8.36 6.51 -14.88
CA ILE A 124 -7.81 5.17 -15.16
C ILE A 124 -8.03 4.72 -16.61
N LYS A 125 -9.03 5.27 -17.29
CA LYS A 125 -9.27 5.00 -18.72
C LYS A 125 -8.08 5.39 -19.60
N ARG A 126 -7.28 6.38 -19.17
CA ARG A 126 -6.07 6.79 -19.87
C ARG A 126 -4.96 5.73 -19.84
N PHE A 127 -5.03 4.80 -18.88
CA PHE A 127 -4.17 3.63 -18.80
C PHE A 127 -4.78 2.39 -19.51
N GLY A 128 -5.96 2.56 -20.12
CA GLY A 128 -6.70 1.45 -20.71
C GLY A 128 -7.42 0.57 -19.68
N TRP A 129 -7.54 1.05 -18.44
CA TRP A 129 -8.24 0.34 -17.36
C TRP A 129 -9.69 0.79 -17.29
N SER A 130 -10.56 -0.05 -16.72
CA SER A 130 -11.97 0.25 -16.52
C SER A 130 -12.40 0.00 -15.07
N ALA A 131 -13.50 0.62 -14.67
CA ALA A 131 -14.13 0.38 -13.38
C ALA A 131 -15.64 0.14 -13.57
N THR A 132 -16.16 -0.83 -12.83
CA THR A 132 -17.59 -1.12 -12.73
C THR A 132 -18.09 -0.69 -11.36
N PHE A 133 -18.95 0.30 -11.32
CA PHE A 133 -19.51 0.84 -10.07
C PHE A 133 -20.73 0.04 -9.64
N VAL A 134 -20.77 -0.40 -8.39
CA VAL A 134 -21.83 -1.22 -7.80
C VAL A 134 -22.20 -0.68 -6.42
N ASP A 135 -23.46 -0.77 -6.03
CA ASP A 135 -23.86 -0.55 -4.63
C ASP A 135 -23.44 -1.77 -3.80
N PHE A 136 -22.62 -1.56 -2.77
CA PHE A 136 -22.06 -2.65 -1.97
C PHE A 136 -23.02 -3.20 -0.90
N ASP A 137 -24.19 -2.62 -0.75
CA ASP A 137 -25.30 -3.27 0.00
C ASP A 137 -25.92 -4.44 -0.80
N GLU A 138 -25.68 -4.47 -2.13
CA GLU A 138 -26.23 -5.46 -3.06
C GLU A 138 -25.17 -6.53 -3.41
N THR A 139 -24.93 -7.48 -2.51
CA THR A 139 -23.85 -8.49 -2.67
C THR A 139 -23.98 -9.31 -3.96
N ASP A 140 -25.18 -9.59 -4.44
CA ASP A 140 -25.39 -10.33 -5.70
C ASP A 140 -25.05 -9.47 -6.93
N ALA A 141 -25.23 -8.14 -6.85
CA ALA A 141 -24.79 -7.23 -7.90
C ALA A 141 -23.26 -7.17 -7.99
N ILE A 142 -22.56 -7.25 -6.84
CA ILE A 142 -21.08 -7.33 -6.82
C ILE A 142 -20.61 -8.60 -7.52
N LYS A 143 -21.19 -9.77 -7.18
CA LYS A 143 -20.86 -11.05 -7.82
C LYS A 143 -21.12 -11.01 -9.33
N ALA A 144 -22.24 -10.42 -9.76
CA ALA A 144 -22.60 -10.27 -11.16
C ALA A 144 -21.68 -9.32 -11.95
N ALA A 145 -21.06 -8.34 -11.28
CA ALA A 145 -20.13 -7.40 -11.88
C ALA A 145 -18.72 -7.98 -12.10
N ILE A 146 -18.37 -9.05 -11.39
CA ILE A 146 -17.07 -9.71 -11.51
C ILE A 146 -17.06 -10.57 -12.79
N ASN A 147 -16.00 -10.43 -13.58
CA ASN A 147 -15.76 -11.19 -14.80
C ASN A 147 -14.26 -11.54 -14.95
N ASP A 148 -13.90 -12.19 -16.06
CA ASP A 148 -12.51 -12.64 -16.32
C ASP A 148 -11.49 -11.49 -16.38
N ASP A 149 -11.92 -10.26 -16.67
CA ASP A 149 -11.07 -9.08 -16.69
C ASP A 149 -10.95 -8.39 -15.33
N THR A 150 -11.76 -8.78 -14.34
CA THR A 150 -11.73 -8.17 -13.01
C THR A 150 -10.48 -8.58 -12.25
N ARG A 151 -9.77 -7.57 -11.71
CA ARG A 151 -8.49 -7.72 -11.00
C ARG A 151 -8.54 -7.33 -9.54
N ALA A 152 -9.55 -6.59 -9.10
CA ALA A 152 -9.72 -6.20 -7.70
C ALA A 152 -11.15 -5.77 -7.42
N ILE A 153 -11.50 -5.75 -6.14
CA ILE A 153 -12.63 -5.02 -5.59
C ILE A 153 -12.08 -3.85 -4.77
N PHE A 154 -12.69 -2.66 -4.89
CA PHE A 154 -12.28 -1.47 -4.16
C PHE A 154 -13.46 -0.81 -3.43
N CYS A 155 -13.28 -0.50 -2.14
CA CYS A 155 -14.25 0.25 -1.34
C CYS A 155 -13.56 1.16 -0.31
N GLU A 156 -14.35 2.00 0.35
CA GLU A 156 -13.97 2.70 1.57
C GLU A 156 -14.54 1.97 2.79
N SER A 157 -13.80 1.88 3.89
CA SER A 157 -14.29 1.29 5.15
C SER A 157 -15.44 2.11 5.74
N ILE A 158 -15.28 3.44 5.74
CA ILE A 158 -16.30 4.43 6.07
C ILE A 158 -16.35 5.42 4.91
N ALA A 159 -17.47 5.41 4.18
CA ALA A 159 -17.63 6.18 2.95
C ALA A 159 -17.70 7.70 3.20
N ASN A 160 -17.01 8.46 2.38
CA ASN A 160 -17.06 9.91 2.33
C ASN A 160 -17.65 10.39 0.98
N PRO A 161 -18.79 11.11 0.95
CA PRO A 161 -19.66 11.49 2.07
C PRO A 161 -20.61 10.38 2.53
N GLY A 162 -21.35 10.64 3.59
CA GLY A 162 -22.47 9.82 4.02
C GLY A 162 -22.19 8.96 5.25
N GLY A 163 -20.91 8.61 5.54
CA GLY A 163 -20.54 7.84 6.73
C GLY A 163 -21.05 6.39 6.71
N TYR A 164 -21.34 5.83 5.54
CA TYR A 164 -21.73 4.43 5.40
C TYR A 164 -20.57 3.52 5.78
N ILE A 165 -20.86 2.51 6.58
CA ILE A 165 -19.89 1.49 6.99
C ILE A 165 -20.04 0.29 6.05
N THR A 166 -18.96 -0.08 5.36
CA THR A 166 -18.94 -1.22 4.46
C THR A 166 -18.81 -2.53 5.26
N ASP A 167 -19.64 -3.53 4.94
CA ASP A 167 -19.51 -4.89 5.47
C ASP A 167 -18.30 -5.58 4.81
N LEU A 168 -17.11 -5.37 5.39
CA LEU A 168 -15.86 -5.86 4.86
C LEU A 168 -15.79 -7.39 4.83
N ASP A 169 -16.36 -8.08 5.81
CA ASP A 169 -16.36 -9.54 5.87
C ASP A 169 -17.15 -10.14 4.71
N ALA A 170 -18.33 -9.57 4.40
CA ALA A 170 -19.13 -10.00 3.27
C ALA A 170 -18.43 -9.75 1.93
N ILE A 171 -17.79 -8.58 1.76
CA ILE A 171 -17.08 -8.22 0.52
C ILE A 171 -15.82 -9.05 0.34
N SER A 172 -15.07 -9.29 1.42
CA SER A 172 -13.88 -10.15 1.42
C SER A 172 -14.21 -11.58 0.96
N ALA A 173 -15.30 -12.16 1.50
CA ALA A 173 -15.72 -13.48 1.08
C ALA A 173 -16.03 -13.58 -0.43
N ILE A 174 -16.57 -12.50 -1.03
CA ILE A 174 -16.81 -12.42 -2.47
C ILE A 174 -15.49 -12.31 -3.25
N ALA A 175 -14.56 -11.49 -2.78
CA ALA A 175 -13.25 -11.32 -3.40
C ALA A 175 -12.45 -12.63 -3.39
N ASP A 176 -12.43 -13.32 -2.25
CA ASP A 176 -11.75 -14.61 -2.05
C ASP A 176 -12.34 -15.69 -2.99
N ALA A 177 -13.68 -15.80 -3.06
CA ALA A 177 -14.34 -16.74 -3.95
C ALA A 177 -14.03 -16.48 -5.44
N ALA A 178 -13.75 -15.23 -5.82
CA ALA A 178 -13.36 -14.84 -7.17
C ALA A 178 -11.85 -14.92 -7.44
N GLY A 179 -11.03 -15.18 -6.41
CA GLY A 179 -9.55 -15.19 -6.50
C GLY A 179 -8.98 -13.85 -6.90
N ILE A 180 -9.53 -12.75 -6.36
CA ILE A 180 -9.07 -11.37 -6.58
C ILE A 180 -8.90 -10.63 -5.26
N PRO A 181 -7.95 -9.67 -5.15
CA PRO A 181 -7.73 -8.91 -3.93
C PRO A 181 -8.86 -7.94 -3.62
N LEU A 182 -9.17 -7.79 -2.32
CA LEU A 182 -9.95 -6.69 -1.79
C LEU A 182 -9.01 -5.54 -1.39
N ILE A 183 -9.25 -4.35 -1.93
CA ILE A 183 -8.55 -3.11 -1.61
C ILE A 183 -9.50 -2.21 -0.84
N VAL A 184 -9.11 -1.81 0.36
CA VAL A 184 -9.93 -0.95 1.23
C VAL A 184 -9.24 0.38 1.48
N ASP A 185 -9.87 1.48 1.13
CA ASP A 185 -9.46 2.81 1.58
C ASP A 185 -9.96 3.03 3.01
N ASN A 186 -9.03 3.02 3.96
CA ASN A 186 -9.29 3.14 5.39
C ASN A 186 -9.01 4.55 5.94
N THR A 187 -9.01 5.55 5.06
CA THR A 187 -8.67 6.94 5.41
C THR A 187 -9.53 7.51 6.53
N SER A 188 -10.84 7.23 6.52
CA SER A 188 -11.77 7.80 7.50
C SER A 188 -11.72 7.11 8.85
N ALA A 189 -11.56 5.79 8.89
CA ALA A 189 -11.50 5.01 10.14
C ALA A 189 -10.12 5.05 10.78
N THR A 190 -9.04 5.02 10.00
CA THR A 190 -7.66 4.74 10.43
C THR A 190 -7.52 3.37 11.09
N PRO A 191 -6.31 2.86 11.34
CA PRO A 191 -6.15 1.59 12.04
C PRO A 191 -6.60 1.63 13.51
N TYR A 192 -6.95 2.82 14.01
CA TYR A 192 -7.49 2.99 15.36
C TYR A 192 -8.94 2.50 15.50
N LEU A 193 -9.80 2.84 14.53
CA LEU A 193 -11.22 2.43 14.56
C LEU A 193 -11.48 1.11 13.82
N CYS A 194 -10.73 0.81 12.77
CA CYS A 194 -10.89 -0.38 11.95
C CYS A 194 -9.55 -0.81 11.34
N ARG A 195 -9.27 -2.10 11.37
CA ARG A 195 -8.16 -2.73 10.64
C ARG A 195 -8.72 -3.65 9.56
N PRO A 196 -8.88 -3.20 8.33
CA PRO A 196 -9.49 -3.99 7.26
C PRO A 196 -8.80 -5.33 7.00
N ILE A 197 -7.49 -5.45 7.31
CA ILE A 197 -6.75 -6.72 7.19
C ILE A 197 -7.30 -7.80 8.12
N GLU A 198 -7.86 -7.44 9.27
CA GLU A 198 -8.54 -8.36 10.18
C GLU A 198 -9.89 -8.86 9.61
N HIS A 199 -10.44 -8.12 8.65
CA HIS A 199 -11.66 -8.40 7.90
C HIS A 199 -11.41 -8.90 6.46
N GLY A 200 -10.21 -9.41 6.18
CA GLY A 200 -9.86 -10.05 4.90
C GLY A 200 -9.39 -9.10 3.79
N ALA A 201 -9.19 -7.80 4.04
CA ALA A 201 -8.58 -6.93 3.04
C ALA A 201 -7.17 -7.42 2.67
N THR A 202 -6.90 -7.47 1.36
CA THR A 202 -5.58 -7.78 0.83
C THR A 202 -4.65 -6.58 0.92
N LEU A 203 -5.16 -5.42 0.51
CA LEU A 203 -4.43 -4.15 0.52
C LEU A 203 -5.28 -3.10 1.23
N VAL A 204 -4.62 -2.27 2.04
CA VAL A 204 -5.26 -1.11 2.68
C VAL A 204 -4.62 0.17 2.19
N VAL A 205 -5.44 1.12 1.75
CA VAL A 205 -5.00 2.43 1.25
C VAL A 205 -5.37 3.51 2.26
N HIS A 206 -4.50 4.48 2.45
CA HIS A 206 -4.82 5.71 3.17
C HIS A 206 -4.40 6.96 2.43
N SER A 207 -5.23 7.97 2.47
CA SER A 207 -4.77 9.35 2.39
C SER A 207 -4.23 9.76 3.77
N MET A 208 -2.93 9.66 3.99
CA MET A 208 -2.29 10.09 5.25
C MET A 208 -2.46 11.59 5.51
N THR A 209 -2.82 12.36 4.47
CA THR A 209 -3.20 13.77 4.51
C THR A 209 -4.27 14.08 5.56
N LYS A 210 -5.10 13.09 5.90
CA LYS A 210 -6.28 13.23 6.76
C LYS A 210 -5.94 12.87 8.21
N TYR A 211 -6.59 11.84 8.73
CA TYR A 211 -6.54 11.53 10.15
C TYR A 211 -5.22 10.92 10.62
N LEU A 212 -4.43 10.25 9.76
CA LEU A 212 -3.12 9.74 10.16
C LEU A 212 -2.12 10.87 10.48
N THR A 213 -2.09 11.93 9.67
CA THR A 213 -1.31 13.14 10.02
C THR A 213 -2.04 14.03 11.02
N GLY A 214 -3.38 14.11 10.94
CA GLY A 214 -4.28 14.71 11.93
C GLY A 214 -4.31 16.23 12.00
N ASN A 215 -3.28 16.92 11.54
CA ASN A 215 -3.07 18.36 11.76
C ASN A 215 -3.08 19.22 10.47
N GLY A 216 -3.31 18.62 9.30
CA GLY A 216 -3.45 19.34 8.04
C GLY A 216 -2.17 19.97 7.48
N THR A 217 -1.01 19.51 7.88
CA THR A 217 0.29 20.12 7.50
C THR A 217 0.88 19.59 6.21
N VAL A 218 0.60 18.31 5.85
CA VAL A 218 1.22 17.65 4.70
C VAL A 218 0.22 16.80 3.93
N THR A 219 0.54 16.52 2.67
CA THR A 219 -0.12 15.50 1.88
C THR A 219 0.70 14.22 1.89
N GLY A 220 0.03 13.07 1.92
CA GLY A 220 0.67 11.78 1.85
C GLY A 220 -0.34 10.67 1.57
N GLY A 221 0.14 9.54 1.12
CA GLY A 221 -0.61 8.32 0.93
C GLY A 221 0.22 7.10 1.29
N VAL A 222 -0.43 6.00 1.58
CA VAL A 222 0.23 4.72 1.83
C VAL A 222 -0.64 3.56 1.35
N VAL A 223 0.00 2.52 0.84
CA VAL A 223 -0.60 1.21 0.62
C VAL A 223 0.04 0.25 1.60
N VAL A 224 -0.78 -0.43 2.39
CA VAL A 224 -0.34 -1.50 3.30
C VAL A 224 -0.69 -2.84 2.68
N ASP A 225 0.27 -3.76 2.69
CA ASP A 225 0.15 -5.12 2.19
C ASP A 225 -0.13 -6.08 3.35
N SER A 226 -1.21 -6.86 3.26
CA SER A 226 -1.51 -7.89 4.25
C SER A 226 -0.53 -9.06 4.24
N GLY A 227 0.14 -9.30 3.11
CA GLY A 227 1.00 -10.46 2.87
C GLY A 227 0.26 -11.80 2.79
N LYS A 228 -1.08 -11.79 2.77
CA LYS A 228 -1.90 -13.01 2.83
C LYS A 228 -2.35 -13.53 1.47
N PHE A 229 -2.29 -12.69 0.42
CA PHE A 229 -2.79 -13.04 -0.90
C PHE A 229 -1.72 -13.82 -1.70
N ASP A 230 -2.10 -14.95 -2.27
CA ASP A 230 -1.23 -15.73 -3.15
C ASP A 230 -1.29 -15.18 -4.58
N TRP A 231 -0.32 -14.34 -4.93
CA TRP A 231 -0.21 -13.73 -6.26
C TRP A 231 0.09 -14.72 -7.37
N SER A 232 0.48 -15.97 -7.04
CA SER A 232 0.78 -17.05 -7.98
C SER A 232 -0.37 -18.03 -8.20
N ALA A 233 -1.45 -17.92 -7.43
CA ALA A 233 -2.60 -18.83 -7.50
C ALA A 233 -3.32 -18.81 -8.86
N SER A 234 -3.09 -17.78 -9.68
CA SER A 234 -3.65 -17.66 -11.03
C SER A 234 -2.80 -16.78 -11.94
N ASP A 235 -3.07 -16.81 -13.25
CA ASP A 235 -2.40 -15.98 -14.26
C ASP A 235 -2.87 -14.51 -14.25
N LYS A 236 -3.71 -14.13 -13.30
CA LYS A 236 -4.30 -12.77 -13.23
C LYS A 236 -3.28 -11.68 -12.90
N PHE A 237 -2.18 -12.01 -12.21
CA PHE A 237 -1.23 -11.06 -11.63
C PHE A 237 0.21 -11.28 -12.10
N PRO A 238 0.48 -11.23 -13.43
CA PRO A 238 1.81 -11.54 -13.97
C PRO A 238 2.91 -10.58 -13.51
N SER A 239 2.59 -9.31 -13.20
CA SER A 239 3.58 -8.36 -12.66
C SER A 239 4.21 -8.81 -11.33
N LEU A 240 3.49 -9.65 -10.56
CA LEU A 240 3.96 -10.17 -9.28
C LEU A 240 4.47 -11.61 -9.36
N SER A 241 3.94 -12.41 -10.29
CA SER A 241 4.22 -13.86 -10.37
C SER A 241 5.12 -14.28 -11.54
N ALA A 242 5.17 -13.51 -12.64
CA ALA A 242 6.01 -13.82 -13.78
C ALA A 242 7.40 -13.18 -13.66
N ALA A 243 8.31 -13.58 -14.57
CA ALA A 243 9.67 -13.06 -14.64
C ALA A 243 9.68 -11.57 -15.05
N GLU A 244 10.29 -10.71 -14.22
CA GLU A 244 10.40 -9.27 -14.46
C GLU A 244 11.67 -8.95 -15.26
N PRO A 245 11.55 -8.47 -16.50
CA PRO A 245 12.71 -8.20 -17.35
C PRO A 245 13.64 -7.11 -16.79
N ALA A 246 13.09 -6.10 -16.09
CA ALA A 246 13.87 -5.00 -15.51
C ALA A 246 14.75 -5.45 -14.33
N TYR A 247 14.50 -6.65 -13.79
CA TYR A 247 15.28 -7.26 -12.71
C TYR A 247 15.80 -8.65 -13.13
N HIS A 248 16.29 -8.78 -14.38
CA HIS A 248 16.96 -9.97 -14.90
C HIS A 248 16.15 -11.28 -14.75
N GLY A 249 14.82 -11.18 -14.82
CA GLY A 249 13.92 -12.33 -14.73
C GLY A 249 13.53 -12.72 -13.30
N LEU A 250 13.80 -11.87 -12.31
CA LEU A 250 13.31 -12.06 -10.94
C LEU A 250 11.78 -12.16 -10.93
N LYS A 251 11.25 -13.08 -10.14
CA LYS A 251 9.82 -13.21 -9.88
C LYS A 251 9.54 -12.72 -8.46
N PHE A 252 8.79 -11.64 -8.32
CA PHE A 252 8.57 -11.01 -7.01
C PHE A 252 7.95 -11.95 -5.98
N HIS A 253 6.90 -12.69 -6.35
CA HIS A 253 6.23 -13.62 -5.44
C HIS A 253 7.17 -14.77 -4.99
N GLU A 254 7.91 -15.36 -5.91
CA GLU A 254 8.83 -16.46 -5.62
C GLU A 254 10.00 -15.98 -4.74
N THR A 255 10.49 -14.75 -4.97
CA THR A 255 11.67 -14.20 -4.28
C THR A 255 11.33 -13.64 -2.91
N PHE A 256 10.21 -12.91 -2.78
CA PHE A 256 9.89 -12.14 -1.58
C PHE A 256 8.67 -12.68 -0.82
N GLY A 257 7.99 -13.68 -1.34
CA GLY A 257 6.82 -14.29 -0.68
C GLY A 257 5.77 -13.26 -0.28
N PRO A 258 5.42 -13.18 1.02
CA PRO A 258 4.41 -12.24 1.52
C PRO A 258 4.70 -10.75 1.23
N LEU A 259 5.96 -10.38 0.98
CA LEU A 259 6.38 -9.01 0.69
C LEU A 259 6.43 -8.70 -0.82
N ALA A 260 5.97 -9.59 -1.68
CA ALA A 260 6.04 -9.43 -3.14
C ALA A 260 5.43 -8.12 -3.63
N PHE A 261 4.24 -7.77 -3.16
CA PHE A 261 3.58 -6.52 -3.52
C PHE A 261 4.38 -5.30 -3.04
N THR A 262 4.84 -5.33 -1.78
CA THR A 262 5.63 -4.23 -1.19
C THR A 262 6.92 -3.99 -1.97
N PHE A 263 7.70 -5.04 -2.27
CA PHE A 263 8.94 -4.90 -3.04
C PHE A 263 8.69 -4.47 -4.49
N HIS A 264 7.65 -4.98 -5.15
CA HIS A 264 7.25 -4.52 -6.49
C HIS A 264 6.87 -3.02 -6.45
N GLY A 265 6.08 -2.61 -5.45
CA GLY A 265 5.67 -1.22 -5.28
C GLY A 265 6.86 -0.27 -5.12
N ILE A 266 7.91 -0.68 -4.39
CA ILE A 266 9.15 0.10 -4.22
C ILE A 266 10.00 0.05 -5.49
N ALA A 267 10.30 -1.15 -5.98
CA ALA A 267 11.29 -1.39 -7.02
C ALA A 267 10.82 -0.97 -8.42
N ILE A 268 9.54 -1.09 -8.71
CA ILE A 268 8.92 -0.72 -10.00
C ILE A 268 8.02 0.51 -9.81
N GLY A 269 7.07 0.44 -8.88
CA GLY A 269 6.07 1.48 -8.69
C GLY A 269 6.67 2.85 -8.38
N LEU A 270 7.41 2.98 -7.29
CA LEU A 270 8.05 4.25 -6.92
C LEU A 270 9.16 4.65 -7.90
N ARG A 271 9.94 3.67 -8.40
CA ARG A 271 11.02 3.96 -9.35
C ARG A 271 10.49 4.62 -10.62
N ASP A 272 9.43 4.07 -11.21
CA ASP A 272 8.98 4.43 -12.55
C ASP A 272 7.88 5.48 -12.55
N LEU A 273 6.93 5.43 -11.61
CA LEU A 273 5.85 6.41 -11.50
C LEU A 273 6.27 7.67 -10.71
N GLY A 274 7.32 7.58 -9.88
CA GLY A 274 7.87 8.72 -9.15
C GLY A 274 6.96 9.31 -8.07
N MET A 275 5.96 8.57 -7.60
CA MET A 275 4.96 9.02 -6.61
C MET A 275 5.49 9.02 -5.17
N THR A 276 6.72 9.43 -4.98
CA THR A 276 7.47 9.34 -3.71
C THR A 276 6.95 10.28 -2.65
N LEU A 277 6.92 9.82 -1.40
CA LEU A 277 6.67 10.65 -0.23
C LEU A 277 7.94 11.40 0.17
N ASN A 278 7.82 12.70 0.45
CA ASN A 278 8.91 13.52 0.95
C ASN A 278 9.25 13.15 2.41
N PRO A 279 10.55 13.07 2.82
CA PRO A 279 10.95 12.76 4.19
C PRO A 279 10.40 13.69 5.26
N GLN A 280 10.25 14.98 4.97
CA GLN A 280 9.61 15.94 5.90
C GLN A 280 8.13 15.60 6.09
N ALA A 281 7.41 15.25 5.01
CA ALA A 281 6.02 14.81 5.12
C ALA A 281 5.90 13.52 5.94
N ALA A 282 6.83 12.57 5.76
CA ALA A 282 6.90 11.36 6.57
C ALA A 282 7.11 11.67 8.06
N HIS A 283 8.02 12.59 8.37
CA HIS A 283 8.28 13.03 9.75
C HIS A 283 7.05 13.66 10.40
N TYR A 284 6.37 14.60 9.70
CA TYR A 284 5.13 15.21 10.23
C TYR A 284 4.00 14.20 10.39
N THR A 285 3.91 13.21 9.51
CA THR A 285 2.93 12.13 9.66
C THR A 285 3.25 11.25 10.86
N LEU A 286 4.52 10.91 11.10
CA LEU A 286 4.95 10.19 12.31
C LEU A 286 4.53 10.95 13.58
N MET A 287 4.77 12.27 13.64
CA MET A 287 4.34 13.10 14.77
C MET A 287 2.82 13.14 14.94
N GLY A 288 2.07 13.06 13.84
CA GLY A 288 0.60 13.06 13.89
C GLY A 288 0.01 11.72 14.34
N ILE A 289 0.72 10.62 14.09
CA ILE A 289 0.33 9.27 14.55
C ILE A 289 0.61 9.11 16.06
N GLU A 290 1.67 9.70 16.60
CA GLU A 290 2.05 9.69 18.03
C GLU A 290 1.07 10.49 18.90
#